data_5d56a0fc3503e699cdc3bf42b22eae80
#
_entry.id   5d56a0fc3503e699cdc3bf42b22eae80
#
_cell.length_a   1.000
_cell.length_b   1.000
_cell.length_c   1.000
_cell.angle_alpha   90.00
_cell.angle_beta   90.00
_cell.angle_gamma   90.00
#
_symmetry.space_group_name_H-M   'P 1'
#
loop_
_entity.id
_entity.type
_entity.pdbx_description
1 polymer ?
#
loop_
_entity_poly.entity_id
_entity_poly.type
_entity_poly.pdbx_seq_one_letter_code
_entity_poly.pdbx_strand_id
1 'polypeptide(L)'
;VTNMHFQIARRGWIGDYVDPNNFLDLFITGGGNNNTGFADPEYDEMILRKAPQAATREERFAVFHEAETLLMEQMPILPVYTYTSKHLVHHSVKGLPPNLMDSLNLKYVWLEDNEQATKTDD
;
A
#
# COMPACT_ATOMS: atom_id res chain seq x y z
N VAL A 1 -1.67 -18.56 8.80
CA VAL A 1 -2.83 -17.66 8.68
C VAL A 1 -3.92 -18.29 7.83
N THR A 2 -3.56 -19.00 6.77
CA THR A 2 -4.48 -19.61 5.80
C THR A 2 -5.54 -20.56 6.39
N ASN A 3 -5.24 -21.20 7.51
CA ASN A 3 -6.18 -22.12 8.16
C ASN A 3 -7.07 -21.45 9.23
N MET A 4 -6.95 -20.16 9.43
CA MET A 4 -7.73 -19.35 10.41
C MET A 4 -7.75 -19.92 11.84
N HIS A 5 -6.75 -20.71 12.23
CA HIS A 5 -6.63 -21.26 13.58
C HIS A 5 -5.90 -20.29 14.52
N PHE A 6 -6.45 -19.07 14.66
CA PHE A 6 -5.92 -18.03 15.54
C PHE A 6 -7.07 -17.14 16.03
N GLN A 7 -6.91 -16.53 17.18
CA GLN A 7 -7.81 -15.51 17.70
C GLN A 7 -7.39 -14.11 17.24
N ILE A 8 -6.08 -13.86 17.17
CA ILE A 8 -5.49 -12.61 16.72
C ILE A 8 -4.25 -12.94 15.87
N ALA A 9 -4.11 -12.27 14.74
CA ALA A 9 -2.93 -12.39 13.89
C ALA A 9 -2.45 -11.00 13.43
N ARG A 10 -1.14 -10.78 13.43
CA ARG A 10 -0.54 -9.59 12.84
C ARG A 10 -0.34 -9.81 11.34
N ARG A 11 -0.82 -8.88 10.54
CA ARG A 11 -0.55 -8.83 9.09
C ARG A 11 -0.13 -7.43 8.65
N GLY A 12 0.46 -7.35 7.48
CA GLY A 12 0.72 -6.12 6.76
C GLY A 12 0.50 -6.38 5.27
N TRP A 13 0.20 -5.33 4.54
CA TRP A 13 0.12 -5.34 3.09
C TRP A 13 0.96 -4.20 2.52
N ILE A 14 1.73 -4.51 1.51
CA ILE A 14 2.46 -3.54 0.71
C ILE A 14 1.72 -3.50 -0.62
N GLY A 15 1.30 -2.30 -1.05
CA GLY A 15 0.53 -2.16 -2.29
C GLY A 15 1.34 -2.57 -3.51
N ASP A 16 0.71 -3.30 -4.42
CA ASP A 16 1.31 -3.71 -5.70
C ASP A 16 1.17 -2.61 -6.76
N TYR A 17 0.22 -1.68 -6.56
CA TYR A 17 -0.04 -0.53 -7.44
C TYR A 17 -0.67 0.62 -6.65
N VAL A 18 -0.59 1.83 -7.21
CA VAL A 18 -1.05 3.08 -6.57
C VAL A 18 -2.55 3.27 -6.80
N ASP A 19 -3.37 2.54 -6.07
CA ASP A 19 -4.82 2.69 -6.06
C ASP A 19 -5.39 2.14 -4.74
N PRO A 20 -6.42 2.78 -4.12
CA PRO A 20 -7.05 2.30 -2.90
C PRO A 20 -7.61 0.87 -3.02
N ASN A 21 -8.03 0.48 -4.20
CA ASN A 21 -8.54 -0.87 -4.45
C ASN A 21 -7.54 -1.96 -4.04
N ASN A 22 -6.24 -1.70 -4.15
CA ASN A 22 -5.19 -2.63 -3.74
C ASN A 22 -5.27 -3.05 -2.26
N PHE A 23 -5.89 -2.23 -1.44
CA PHE A 23 -6.07 -2.49 -0.01
C PHE A 23 -7.49 -2.98 0.31
N LEU A 24 -8.48 -2.52 -0.44
CA LEU A 24 -9.88 -2.88 -0.20
C LEU A 24 -10.25 -4.24 -0.79
N ASP A 25 -9.68 -4.64 -1.92
CA ASP A 25 -9.96 -5.95 -2.53
C ASP A 25 -9.42 -7.13 -1.69
N LEU A 26 -8.57 -6.87 -0.71
CA LEU A 26 -8.08 -7.87 0.24
C LEU A 26 -9.20 -8.54 1.05
N PHE A 27 -10.36 -7.87 1.20
CA PHE A 27 -11.43 -8.29 2.11
C PHE A 27 -12.66 -8.81 1.37
N ILE A 28 -12.64 -8.93 0.04
CA ILE A 28 -13.73 -9.55 -0.72
C ILE A 28 -13.97 -10.98 -0.26
N THR A 29 -15.23 -11.39 -0.23
CA THR A 29 -15.65 -12.73 0.21
C THR A 29 -14.98 -13.81 -0.64
N GLY A 30 -14.31 -14.75 0.02
CA GLY A 30 -13.62 -15.86 -0.65
C GLY A 30 -12.35 -15.46 -1.42
N GLY A 31 -11.92 -14.20 -1.32
CA GLY A 31 -10.65 -13.74 -1.90
C GLY A 31 -9.45 -14.44 -1.29
N GLY A 32 -8.45 -14.77 -2.12
CA GLY A 32 -7.25 -15.52 -1.68
C GLY A 32 -6.43 -14.81 -0.61
N ASN A 33 -6.56 -13.50 -0.50
CA ASN A 33 -5.89 -12.67 0.50
C ASN A 33 -6.75 -12.41 1.75
N ASN A 34 -8.05 -12.70 1.69
CA ASN A 34 -8.96 -12.55 2.81
C ASN A 34 -8.77 -13.71 3.80
N ASN A 35 -7.97 -13.48 4.82
CA ASN A 35 -7.71 -14.43 5.89
C ASN A 35 -8.37 -14.00 7.23
N THR A 36 -9.40 -13.16 7.16
CA THR A 36 -10.12 -12.67 8.34
C THR A 36 -11.40 -13.45 8.62
N GLY A 37 -11.93 -14.15 7.60
CA GLY A 37 -13.26 -14.74 7.65
C GLY A 37 -14.39 -13.73 7.40
N PHE A 38 -14.05 -12.46 7.13
CA PHE A 38 -15.02 -11.44 6.75
C PHE A 38 -15.72 -11.84 5.44
N ALA A 39 -17.03 -11.70 5.41
CA ALA A 39 -17.85 -11.95 4.24
C ALA A 39 -19.07 -11.05 4.32
N ASP A 40 -19.17 -10.11 3.40
CA ASP A 40 -20.25 -9.14 3.34
C ASP A 40 -20.63 -8.87 1.89
N PRO A 41 -21.87 -9.22 1.46
CA PRO A 41 -22.31 -9.03 0.08
C PRO A 41 -22.40 -7.55 -0.34
N GLU A 42 -22.66 -6.63 0.59
CA GLU A 42 -22.70 -5.19 0.30
C GLU A 42 -21.30 -4.66 0.04
N TYR A 43 -20.33 -5.11 0.85
CA TYR A 43 -18.91 -4.82 0.61
C TYR A 43 -18.47 -5.33 -0.77
N ASP A 44 -18.77 -6.58 -1.08
CA ASP A 44 -18.40 -7.19 -2.35
C ASP A 44 -19.03 -6.42 -3.53
N GLU A 45 -20.29 -6.02 -3.43
CA GLU A 45 -20.96 -5.24 -4.47
C GLU A 45 -20.27 -3.87 -4.68
N MET A 46 -19.84 -3.19 -3.60
CA MET A 46 -19.10 -1.94 -3.69
C MET A 46 -17.77 -2.12 -4.42
N ILE A 47 -16.98 -3.10 -4.04
CA ILE A 47 -15.62 -3.29 -4.57
C ILE A 47 -15.63 -3.91 -5.97
N LEU A 48 -16.46 -4.92 -6.20
CA LEU A 48 -16.44 -5.69 -7.45
C LEU A 48 -17.29 -5.09 -8.57
N ARG A 49 -18.28 -4.25 -8.23
CA ARG A 49 -19.20 -3.70 -9.22
C ARG A 49 -19.30 -2.19 -9.21
N LYS A 50 -19.67 -1.57 -8.08
CA LYS A 50 -19.93 -0.12 -8.05
C LYS A 50 -18.65 0.68 -8.35
N ALA A 51 -17.53 0.38 -7.67
CA ALA A 51 -16.29 1.10 -7.88
C ALA A 51 -15.72 0.99 -9.31
N PRO A 52 -15.70 -0.21 -9.97
CA PRO A 52 -15.27 -0.31 -11.36
C PRO A 52 -16.23 0.35 -12.37
N GLN A 53 -17.52 0.51 -12.03
CA GLN A 53 -18.52 1.10 -12.92
C GLN A 53 -18.71 2.61 -12.70
N ALA A 54 -18.06 3.20 -11.71
CA ALA A 54 -18.15 4.63 -11.44
C ALA A 54 -17.71 5.45 -12.66
N ALA A 55 -18.49 6.46 -13.02
CA ALA A 55 -18.23 7.28 -14.20
C ALA A 55 -17.08 8.28 -13.99
N THR A 56 -16.85 8.67 -12.73
CA THR A 56 -15.81 9.63 -12.35
C THR A 56 -14.92 9.08 -11.24
N ARG A 57 -13.75 9.69 -11.09
CA ARG A 57 -12.84 9.36 -10.00
C ARG A 57 -13.48 9.66 -8.64
N GLU A 58 -14.19 10.77 -8.55
CA GLU A 58 -14.86 11.23 -7.34
C GLU A 58 -15.92 10.23 -6.89
N GLU A 59 -16.76 9.76 -7.81
CA GLU A 59 -17.76 8.71 -7.54
C GLU A 59 -17.09 7.41 -7.08
N ARG A 60 -16.01 7.00 -7.74
CA ARG A 60 -15.27 5.81 -7.37
C ARG A 60 -14.68 5.91 -5.97
N PHE A 61 -14.12 7.06 -5.61
CA PHE A 61 -13.58 7.29 -4.28
C PHE A 61 -14.66 7.37 -3.20
N ALA A 62 -15.85 7.88 -3.53
CA ALA A 62 -16.99 7.83 -2.62
C ALA A 62 -17.39 6.38 -2.30
N VAL A 63 -17.47 5.51 -3.32
CA VAL A 63 -17.73 4.07 -3.11
C VAL A 63 -16.66 3.42 -2.24
N PHE A 64 -15.39 3.74 -2.44
CA PHE A 64 -14.31 3.21 -1.61
C PHE A 64 -14.43 3.68 -0.15
N HIS A 65 -14.83 4.92 0.07
CA HIS A 65 -15.04 5.45 1.41
C HIS A 65 -16.21 4.75 2.13
N GLU A 66 -17.31 4.47 1.41
CA GLU A 66 -18.42 3.69 1.94
C GLU A 66 -17.98 2.27 2.32
N ALA A 67 -17.23 1.60 1.44
CA ALA A 67 -16.70 0.27 1.68
C ALA A 67 -15.74 0.24 2.88
N GLU A 68 -14.85 1.22 2.99
CA GLU A 68 -13.94 1.36 4.13
C GLU A 68 -14.70 1.59 5.44
N THR A 69 -15.75 2.41 5.40
CA THR A 69 -16.61 2.66 6.56
C THR A 69 -17.26 1.36 7.03
N LEU A 70 -17.87 0.60 6.12
CA LEU A 70 -18.48 -0.69 6.44
C LEU A 70 -17.46 -1.67 7.02
N LEU A 71 -16.26 -1.74 6.43
CA LEU A 71 -15.18 -2.58 6.92
C LEU A 71 -14.76 -2.20 8.33
N MET A 72 -14.65 -0.90 8.63
CA MET A 72 -14.28 -0.42 9.97
C MET A 72 -15.39 -0.61 11.00
N GLU A 73 -16.65 -0.52 10.62
CA GLU A 73 -17.78 -0.80 11.51
C GLU A 73 -17.84 -2.27 11.92
N GLN A 74 -17.55 -3.17 11.01
CA GLN A 74 -17.54 -4.62 11.29
C GLN A 74 -16.21 -5.12 11.88
N MET A 75 -15.16 -4.32 11.81
CA MET A 75 -13.86 -4.55 12.46
C MET A 75 -13.23 -5.95 12.19
N PRO A 76 -13.21 -6.48 10.99
CA PRO A 76 -12.46 -7.71 10.71
C PRO A 76 -10.95 -7.52 10.85
N ILE A 77 -10.50 -6.28 10.81
CA ILE A 77 -9.12 -5.84 11.05
C ILE A 77 -9.08 -4.64 11.99
N LEU A 78 -7.96 -4.50 12.69
CA LEU A 78 -7.61 -3.32 13.47
C LEU A 78 -6.42 -2.63 12.80
N PRO A 79 -6.62 -1.55 12.03
CA PRO A 79 -5.50 -0.78 11.47
C PRO A 79 -4.68 -0.14 12.59
N VAL A 80 -3.36 -0.34 12.56
CA VAL A 80 -2.47 0.17 13.62
C VAL A 80 -1.63 1.34 13.11
N TYR A 81 -1.00 1.18 11.95
CA TYR A 81 -0.18 2.24 11.33
C TYR A 81 0.10 1.95 9.86
N THR A 82 0.46 2.98 9.13
CA THR A 82 0.98 2.88 7.77
C THR A 82 2.50 2.88 7.81
N TYR A 83 3.12 1.91 7.14
CA TYR A 83 4.56 1.86 6.97
C TYR A 83 5.05 3.03 6.12
N THR A 84 6.19 3.57 6.49
CA THR A 84 6.93 4.53 5.69
C THR A 84 8.32 4.00 5.41
N SER A 85 8.75 4.09 4.16
CA SER A 85 10.11 3.77 3.76
C SER A 85 11.08 4.83 4.27
N LYS A 86 12.25 4.38 4.73
CA LYS A 86 13.30 5.25 5.25
C LYS A 86 14.61 4.89 4.58
N HIS A 87 15.19 5.85 3.88
CA HIS A 87 16.45 5.68 3.17
C HIS A 87 17.48 6.66 3.69
N LEU A 88 18.66 6.15 3.99
CA LEU A 88 19.85 6.95 4.19
C LEU A 88 20.67 6.91 2.91
N VAL A 89 20.72 8.03 2.22
CA VAL A 89 21.42 8.14 0.93
C VAL A 89 22.58 9.09 1.08
N HIS A 90 23.78 8.59 0.76
CA HIS A 90 24.98 9.44 0.77
C HIS A 90 24.84 10.54 -0.29
N HIS A 91 25.36 11.73 -0.02
CA HIS A 91 25.21 12.89 -0.89
C HIS A 91 25.81 12.74 -2.29
N SER A 92 26.81 11.85 -2.44
CA SER A 92 27.39 11.51 -3.74
C SER A 92 26.48 10.64 -4.60
N VAL A 93 25.45 10.01 -4.04
CA VAL A 93 24.51 9.19 -4.81
C VAL A 93 23.47 10.10 -5.44
N LYS A 94 23.40 10.08 -6.77
CA LYS A 94 22.50 10.88 -7.59
C LYS A 94 21.57 10.01 -8.42
N GLY A 95 20.49 10.60 -8.94
CA GLY A 95 19.58 9.93 -9.86
C GLY A 95 18.58 8.97 -9.18
N LEU A 96 18.43 9.02 -7.85
CA LEU A 96 17.35 8.31 -7.15
C LEU A 96 16.05 9.11 -7.28
N PRO A 97 15.10 8.68 -8.10
CA PRO A 97 13.83 9.38 -8.22
C PRO A 97 12.96 9.11 -6.98
N PRO A 98 12.12 10.07 -6.58
CA PRO A 98 11.07 9.80 -5.60
C PRO A 98 10.15 8.71 -6.15
N ASN A 99 9.82 7.73 -5.31
CA ASN A 99 9.09 6.55 -5.72
C ASN A 99 8.09 6.12 -4.65
N LEU A 100 6.81 6.23 -4.96
CA LEU A 100 5.72 5.90 -4.04
C LEU A 100 5.66 4.40 -3.72
N MET A 101 6.10 3.55 -4.66
CA MET A 101 6.07 2.09 -4.50
C MET A 101 7.34 1.52 -3.86
N ASP A 102 8.30 2.38 -3.48
CA ASP A 102 9.60 2.00 -2.92
C ASP A 102 10.40 1.00 -3.79
N SER A 103 10.20 1.05 -5.10
CA SER A 103 10.89 0.23 -6.07
C SER A 103 12.08 0.99 -6.65
N LEU A 104 13.26 0.79 -6.10
CA LEU A 104 14.47 1.52 -6.49
C LEU A 104 15.02 0.99 -7.83
N ASN A 105 14.89 1.79 -8.88
CA ASN A 105 15.48 1.48 -10.18
C ASN A 105 16.91 2.03 -10.25
N LEU A 106 17.88 1.18 -9.93
CA LEU A 106 19.29 1.56 -9.87
C LEU A 106 19.91 1.85 -11.24
N LYS A 107 19.22 1.60 -12.34
CA LYS A 107 19.69 1.89 -13.71
C LYS A 107 20.03 3.37 -13.91
N TYR A 108 19.38 4.26 -13.19
CA TYR A 108 19.53 5.71 -13.33
C TYR A 108 20.35 6.33 -12.20
N VAL A 109 20.94 5.51 -11.34
CA VAL A 109 21.75 5.96 -10.22
C VAL A 109 23.21 6.03 -10.63
N TRP A 110 23.88 7.10 -10.25
CA TRP A 110 25.33 7.28 -10.43
C TRP A 110 25.94 7.87 -9.17
N LEU A 111 27.25 7.75 -9.08
CA LEU A 111 28.04 8.39 -8.03
C LEU A 111 28.66 9.66 -8.61
N GLU A 112 28.53 10.76 -7.90
CA GLU A 112 29.21 12.01 -8.19
C GLU A 112 30.50 12.06 -7.37
N ASP A 113 31.66 12.11 -8.06
CA ASP A 113 32.95 12.18 -7.39
C ASP A 113 33.11 13.57 -6.71
N ASN A 114 33.32 13.58 -5.41
CA ASN A 114 33.68 14.79 -4.68
C ASN A 114 35.17 15.07 -4.84
N GLU A 115 35.57 15.79 -5.88
CA GLU A 115 36.94 16.30 -6.00
C GLU A 115 37.36 17.32 -4.91
N GLN A 116 36.45 17.67 -4.00
CA GLN A 116 36.68 18.68 -2.94
C GLN A 116 37.10 18.13 -1.59
N ALA A 117 37.14 16.81 -1.39
CA ALA A 117 37.53 16.24 -0.08
C ALA A 117 39.03 16.11 0.15
N THR A 118 39.89 16.50 -0.80
CA THR A 118 41.37 16.38 -0.70
C THR A 118 42.12 17.70 -0.62
N LYS A 119 41.47 18.81 -0.28
CA LYS A 119 42.16 20.11 -0.09
C LYS A 119 41.86 20.72 1.28
N THR A 120 42.17 19.99 2.33
CA THR A 120 42.46 20.60 3.65
C THR A 120 43.29 19.59 4.41
N ASP A 121 44.61 19.71 4.28
CA ASP A 121 45.63 19.50 5.32
C ASP A 121 47.01 19.63 4.66
N ASP A 122 47.46 20.86 4.54
CA ASP A 122 48.89 21.26 4.61
C ASP A 122 49.01 22.53 5.42
#